data_b354de1931b213f10ce82b597c542763
#
_entry.id   b354de1931b213f10ce82b597c542763
#
_cell.length_a   1.000
_cell.length_b   1.000
_cell.length_c   1.000
_cell.angle_alpha   90.00
_cell.angle_beta   90.00
_cell.angle_gamma   90.00
#
_symmetry.space_group_name_H-M   'P 1'
#
loop_
_entity.id
_entity.type
_entity.pdbx_description
1 polymer ?
#
loop_
_entity_poly.entity_id
_entity_poly.type
_entity_poly.pdbx_seq_one_letter_code
_entity_poly.pdbx_strand_id
1 'polypeptide(L)'
;MKKILLFLLFIMPVYLAVSLYFLDKNYFICPIEYKGDAVIRCDSKGEGFFAAKRNGNKLHEGADFFAEIGSPVLAARSGRVIAARRSKGMGNFVVIRHPGNIITTYGHLQRIYVHKNAFVRQGEIIAAVGKTGNANYRAIQPHLHFEVRKNGVPQDPLEYLE
;
A
#
# COMPACT_ATOMS: atom_id res chain seq x y z
N MET A 1 7.32 -15.08 46.03
CA MET A 1 8.44 -15.12 45.04
C MET A 1 8.25 -16.21 43.94
N LYS A 2 8.02 -17.49 44.29
CA LYS A 2 7.84 -18.58 43.27
C LYS A 2 6.70 -18.33 42.25
N LYS A 3 5.56 -17.74 42.68
CA LYS A 3 4.43 -17.45 41.74
C LYS A 3 4.74 -16.32 40.75
N ILE A 4 5.51 -15.31 41.17
CA ILE A 4 5.94 -14.19 40.30
C ILE A 4 6.96 -14.72 39.27
N LEU A 5 7.88 -15.61 39.68
CA LEU A 5 8.86 -16.21 38.79
C LEU A 5 8.19 -17.10 37.71
N LEU A 6 7.15 -17.86 38.11
CA LEU A 6 6.36 -18.68 37.17
C LEU A 6 5.62 -17.80 36.16
N PHE A 7 5.04 -16.69 36.60
CA PHE A 7 4.38 -15.71 35.74
C PHE A 7 5.35 -15.12 34.70
N LEU A 8 6.55 -14.72 35.11
CA LEU A 8 7.57 -14.20 34.20
C LEU A 8 8.07 -15.27 33.20
N LEU A 9 8.21 -16.52 33.63
CA LEU A 9 8.68 -17.62 32.77
C LEU A 9 7.69 -18.03 31.68
N PHE A 10 6.39 -17.90 31.90
CA PHE A 10 5.37 -18.32 30.95
C PHE A 10 4.72 -17.16 30.18
N ILE A 11 4.46 -16.04 30.81
CA ILE A 11 3.75 -14.92 30.18
C ILE A 11 4.70 -14.03 29.38
N MET A 12 5.93 -13.81 29.85
CA MET A 12 6.90 -12.98 29.15
C MET A 12 7.32 -13.58 27.78
N PRO A 13 7.60 -14.87 27.64
CA PRO A 13 7.87 -15.47 26.33
C PRO A 13 6.68 -15.40 25.36
N VAL A 14 5.46 -15.60 25.88
CA VAL A 14 4.25 -15.48 25.07
C VAL A 14 4.04 -14.02 24.62
N TYR A 15 4.22 -13.07 25.54
CA TYR A 15 4.15 -11.64 25.20
C TYR A 15 5.22 -11.23 24.20
N LEU A 16 6.45 -11.73 24.37
CA LEU A 16 7.56 -11.48 23.44
C LEU A 16 7.28 -12.11 22.07
N ALA A 17 6.82 -13.36 22.02
CA ALA A 17 6.46 -14.03 20.77
C ALA A 17 5.31 -13.32 20.03
N VAL A 18 4.29 -12.88 20.77
CA VAL A 18 3.20 -12.07 20.23
C VAL A 18 3.71 -10.71 19.75
N SER A 19 4.57 -10.05 20.53
CA SER A 19 5.17 -8.77 20.13
C SER A 19 6.04 -8.92 18.88
N LEU A 20 6.85 -9.98 18.79
CA LEU A 20 7.68 -10.29 17.62
C LEU A 20 6.82 -10.65 16.39
N TYR A 21 5.71 -11.36 16.59
CA TYR A 21 4.75 -11.64 15.52
C TYR A 21 4.08 -10.36 14.97
N PHE A 22 3.92 -9.34 15.81
CA PHE A 22 3.36 -8.04 15.44
C PHE A 22 4.42 -6.98 15.11
N LEU A 23 5.72 -7.28 15.24
CA LEU A 23 6.78 -6.39 14.77
C LEU A 23 6.68 -6.31 13.25
N ASP A 24 6.42 -5.12 12.79
CA ASP A 24 6.49 -4.77 11.39
C ASP A 24 7.90 -5.03 10.88
N LYS A 25 8.00 -5.69 9.76
CA LYS A 25 9.25 -5.73 9.03
C LYS A 25 9.62 -4.30 8.63
N ASN A 26 10.90 -3.94 8.73
CA ASN A 26 11.36 -2.57 8.45
C ASN A 26 11.29 -2.20 6.96
N TYR A 27 10.84 -3.11 6.10
CA TYR A 27 10.66 -2.95 4.67
C TYR A 27 9.18 -2.97 4.28
N PHE A 28 8.89 -2.51 3.08
CA PHE A 28 7.57 -2.57 2.46
C PHE A 28 7.51 -3.79 1.55
N ILE A 29 6.43 -4.54 1.61
CA ILE A 29 6.13 -5.57 0.63
C ILE A 29 5.46 -4.95 -0.60
N CYS A 30 5.59 -5.61 -1.75
CA CYS A 30 4.84 -5.23 -2.93
C CYS A 30 3.33 -5.30 -2.64
N PRO A 31 2.56 -4.24 -2.94
CA PRO A 31 1.12 -4.19 -2.65
C PRO A 31 0.27 -5.08 -3.57
N ILE A 32 0.89 -5.71 -4.57
CA ILE A 32 0.28 -6.70 -5.47
C ILE A 32 1.13 -7.97 -5.41
N GLU A 33 0.49 -9.12 -5.28
CA GLU A 33 1.18 -10.41 -5.38
C GLU A 33 1.46 -10.77 -6.84
N TYR A 34 2.74 -10.98 -7.16
CA TYR A 34 3.20 -11.50 -8.45
C TYR A 34 3.85 -12.87 -8.26
N LYS A 35 3.74 -13.73 -9.26
CA LYS A 35 4.48 -15.02 -9.30
C LYS A 35 5.94 -14.86 -9.73
N GLY A 36 6.40 -13.64 -9.92
CA GLY A 36 7.73 -13.23 -10.36
C GLY A 36 7.92 -11.75 -10.08
N ASP A 37 8.64 -11.05 -10.95
CA ASP A 37 8.91 -9.62 -10.80
C ASP A 37 7.64 -8.77 -10.90
N ALA A 38 7.63 -7.66 -10.20
CA ALA A 38 6.54 -6.70 -10.25
C ALA A 38 6.43 -6.07 -11.65
N VAL A 39 5.24 -6.04 -12.19
CA VAL A 39 4.98 -5.52 -13.54
C VAL A 39 4.49 -4.08 -13.46
N ILE A 40 5.27 -3.15 -13.99
CA ILE A 40 4.86 -1.75 -14.10
C ILE A 40 4.02 -1.57 -15.36
N ARG A 41 2.89 -0.86 -15.24
CA ARG A 41 2.02 -0.53 -16.36
C ARG A 41 2.78 0.28 -17.41
N CYS A 42 2.67 -0.14 -18.66
CA CYS A 42 3.17 0.61 -19.82
C CYS A 42 2.15 0.51 -20.94
N ASP A 43 1.50 1.61 -21.30
CA ASP A 43 0.49 1.66 -22.35
C ASP A 43 0.56 2.97 -23.15
N SER A 44 -0.34 3.15 -24.12
CA SER A 44 -0.39 4.35 -24.98
C SER A 44 -0.65 5.68 -24.22
N LYS A 45 -0.95 5.62 -22.92
CA LYS A 45 -1.18 6.79 -22.05
C LYS A 45 0.01 7.09 -21.15
N GLY A 46 1.10 6.35 -21.30
CA GLY A 46 2.39 6.59 -20.66
C GLY A 46 2.85 5.46 -19.75
N GLU A 47 4.05 5.64 -19.26
CA GLU A 47 4.72 4.70 -18.38
C GLU A 47 4.27 4.87 -16.93
N GLY A 48 4.18 3.77 -16.20
CA GLY A 48 3.74 3.75 -14.80
C GLY A 48 4.86 4.03 -13.78
N PHE A 49 6.07 4.33 -14.22
CA PHE A 49 7.19 4.59 -13.31
C PHE A 49 7.04 5.91 -12.55
N PHE A 50 7.68 5.98 -11.39
CA PHE A 50 7.86 7.21 -10.64
C PHE A 50 8.58 8.26 -11.50
N ALA A 51 8.24 9.53 -11.31
CA ALA A 51 8.75 10.68 -12.08
C ALA A 51 8.50 10.62 -13.60
N ALA A 52 7.77 9.63 -14.13
CA ALA A 52 7.35 9.63 -15.53
C ALA A 52 6.53 10.89 -15.85
N LYS A 53 6.78 11.48 -17.03
CA LYS A 53 6.08 12.70 -17.45
C LYS A 53 4.57 12.47 -17.61
N ARG A 54 3.79 13.40 -17.11
CA ARG A 54 2.34 13.47 -17.25
C ARG A 54 1.94 14.75 -17.97
N ASN A 55 0.69 14.85 -18.36
CA ASN A 55 0.18 16.06 -19.03
C ASN A 55 0.42 17.31 -18.18
N GLY A 56 0.81 18.42 -18.83
CA GLY A 56 0.98 19.73 -18.19
C GLY A 56 2.23 19.83 -17.29
N ASN A 57 3.34 19.23 -17.67
CA ASN A 57 4.63 19.26 -16.94
C ASN A 57 4.58 18.64 -15.52
N LYS A 58 3.55 17.91 -15.20
CA LYS A 58 3.49 17.15 -13.93
C LYS A 58 4.30 15.87 -14.05
N LEU A 59 4.92 15.50 -12.94
CA LEU A 59 5.57 14.20 -12.79
C LEU A 59 4.64 13.21 -12.08
N HIS A 60 4.82 11.94 -12.35
CA HIS A 60 4.12 10.87 -11.66
C HIS A 60 4.67 10.72 -10.24
N GLU A 61 3.81 10.87 -9.24
CA GLU A 61 4.20 10.86 -7.82
C GLU A 61 4.20 9.46 -7.17
N GLY A 62 4.04 8.40 -7.98
CA GLY A 62 3.98 7.01 -7.53
C GLY A 62 4.42 6.04 -8.62
N ALA A 63 4.11 4.77 -8.42
CA ALA A 63 4.26 3.71 -9.42
C ALA A 63 2.89 3.08 -9.73
N ASP A 64 2.66 2.76 -11.00
CA ASP A 64 1.44 2.10 -11.47
C ASP A 64 1.72 0.61 -11.68
N PHE A 65 1.32 -0.23 -10.73
CA PHE A 65 1.47 -1.68 -10.81
C PHE A 65 0.36 -2.29 -11.67
N PHE A 66 0.72 -2.87 -12.81
CA PHE A 66 -0.25 -3.59 -13.65
C PHE A 66 -0.81 -4.78 -12.87
N ALA A 67 -2.12 -4.88 -12.82
CA ALA A 67 -2.83 -6.04 -12.27
C ALA A 67 -4.26 -6.05 -12.80
N GLU A 68 -4.85 -7.24 -12.92
CA GLU A 68 -6.22 -7.40 -13.38
C GLU A 68 -7.23 -6.78 -12.40
N ILE A 69 -8.37 -6.34 -12.93
CA ILE A 69 -9.49 -5.85 -12.11
C ILE A 69 -9.93 -6.95 -11.15
N GLY A 70 -10.02 -6.62 -9.86
CA GLY A 70 -10.39 -7.55 -8.80
C GLY A 70 -9.20 -8.20 -8.10
N SER A 71 -7.96 -8.06 -8.61
CA SER A 71 -6.77 -8.54 -7.92
C SER A 71 -6.66 -7.96 -6.51
N PRO A 72 -6.27 -8.75 -5.49
CA PRO A 72 -6.08 -8.25 -4.13
C PRO A 72 -5.04 -7.13 -4.07
N VAL A 73 -5.35 -6.10 -3.29
CA VAL A 73 -4.40 -5.04 -2.92
C VAL A 73 -4.05 -5.21 -1.45
N LEU A 74 -2.76 -5.35 -1.18
CA LEU A 74 -2.22 -5.59 0.15
C LEU A 74 -1.73 -4.29 0.79
N ALA A 75 -1.84 -4.18 2.11
CA ALA A 75 -1.15 -3.15 2.86
C ALA A 75 0.36 -3.41 2.78
N ALA A 76 1.11 -2.52 2.12
CA ALA A 76 2.55 -2.68 1.93
C ALA A 76 3.33 -2.68 3.26
N ARG A 77 2.76 -2.07 4.30
CA ARG A 77 3.28 -2.06 5.69
C ARG A 77 2.13 -1.84 6.65
N SER A 78 2.27 -2.30 7.91
CA SER A 78 1.27 -2.05 8.95
C SER A 78 1.13 -0.56 9.25
N GLY A 79 -0.11 -0.13 9.53
CA GLY A 79 -0.38 1.27 9.82
C GLY A 79 -1.84 1.58 10.09
N ARG A 80 -2.13 2.85 10.25
CA ARG A 80 -3.48 3.36 10.46
C ARG A 80 -4.05 3.96 9.17
N VAL A 81 -5.20 3.51 8.76
CA VAL A 81 -5.95 4.09 7.64
C VAL A 81 -6.38 5.52 8.00
N ILE A 82 -5.89 6.51 7.27
CA ILE A 82 -6.25 7.91 7.48
C ILE A 82 -7.28 8.42 6.48
N ALA A 83 -7.43 7.74 5.33
CA ALA A 83 -8.51 7.95 4.37
C ALA A 83 -8.87 6.64 3.66
N ALA A 84 -10.18 6.45 3.44
CA ALA A 84 -10.77 5.39 2.62
C ALA A 84 -12.01 6.01 1.97
N ARG A 85 -11.88 6.51 0.73
CA ARG A 85 -12.91 7.32 0.08
C ARG A 85 -12.71 7.40 -1.43
N ARG A 86 -13.55 8.17 -2.11
CA ARG A 86 -13.47 8.45 -3.55
C ARG A 86 -13.07 9.90 -3.82
N SER A 87 -12.28 10.12 -4.88
CA SER A 87 -11.98 11.43 -5.45
C SER A 87 -12.08 11.40 -6.99
N LYS A 88 -12.08 12.58 -7.63
CA LYS A 88 -12.15 12.68 -9.09
C LYS A 88 -10.91 12.09 -9.78
N GLY A 89 -9.71 12.35 -9.25
CA GLY A 89 -8.44 11.86 -9.82
C GLY A 89 -8.16 10.41 -9.47
N MET A 90 -7.94 10.14 -8.19
CA MET A 90 -7.57 8.80 -7.68
C MET A 90 -8.69 7.74 -7.79
N GLY A 91 -9.93 8.14 -8.09
CA GLY A 91 -11.05 7.22 -7.99
C GLY A 91 -11.29 6.79 -6.55
N ASN A 92 -11.58 5.52 -6.32
CA ASN A 92 -11.58 4.95 -4.98
C ASN A 92 -10.13 4.79 -4.51
N PHE A 93 -9.81 5.23 -3.29
CA PHE A 93 -8.46 5.18 -2.78
C PHE A 93 -8.41 4.98 -1.27
N VAL A 94 -7.30 4.41 -0.81
CA VAL A 94 -6.94 4.23 0.60
C VAL A 94 -5.63 4.96 0.86
N VAL A 95 -5.52 5.58 2.03
CA VAL A 95 -4.28 6.20 2.52
C VAL A 95 -3.96 5.64 3.89
N ILE A 96 -2.75 5.14 4.07
CA ILE A 96 -2.28 4.56 5.32
C ILE A 96 -1.09 5.36 5.84
N ARG A 97 -1.12 5.69 7.12
CA ARG A 97 0.00 6.30 7.84
C ARG A 97 0.77 5.22 8.58
N HIS A 98 2.08 5.23 8.41
CA HIS A 98 3.03 4.32 9.03
C HIS A 98 3.95 5.05 10.02
N PRO A 99 4.70 4.32 10.86
CA PRO A 99 5.79 4.89 11.65
C PRO A 99 6.84 5.59 10.75
N GLY A 100 7.52 6.60 11.30
CA GLY A 100 8.59 7.32 10.59
C GLY A 100 8.10 8.39 9.61
N ASN A 101 6.90 8.95 9.82
CA ASN A 101 6.29 9.97 8.95
C ASN A 101 6.15 9.52 7.48
N ILE A 102 5.90 8.22 7.29
CA ILE A 102 5.66 7.63 5.98
C ILE A 102 4.16 7.47 5.77
N ILE A 103 3.72 7.77 4.55
CA ILE A 103 2.33 7.60 4.11
C ILE A 103 2.36 6.81 2.80
N THR A 104 1.50 5.80 2.68
CA THR A 104 1.23 5.13 1.41
C THR A 104 -0.17 5.45 0.93
N THR A 105 -0.32 5.57 -0.40
CA THR A 105 -1.60 5.79 -1.08
C THR A 105 -1.83 4.69 -2.10
N TYR A 106 -3.05 4.17 -2.14
CA TYR A 106 -3.50 3.10 -3.02
C TYR A 106 -4.68 3.61 -3.83
N GLY A 107 -4.48 3.84 -5.12
CA GLY A 107 -5.46 4.49 -6.02
C GLY A 107 -6.09 3.57 -7.05
N HIS A 108 -7.12 4.08 -7.76
CA HIS A 108 -7.87 3.46 -8.84
C HIS A 108 -8.62 2.18 -8.47
N LEU A 109 -8.89 1.99 -7.18
CA LEU A 109 -9.48 0.77 -6.62
C LEU A 109 -10.91 0.51 -7.14
N GLN A 110 -11.23 -0.77 -7.34
CA GLN A 110 -12.60 -1.20 -7.62
C GLN A 110 -13.44 -1.18 -6.33
N ARG A 111 -12.92 -1.78 -5.27
CA ARG A 111 -13.58 -1.92 -3.96
C ARG A 111 -12.58 -1.67 -2.84
N ILE A 112 -13.05 -1.04 -1.77
CA ILE A 112 -12.30 -0.81 -0.53
C ILE A 112 -12.89 -1.74 0.54
N TYR A 113 -12.03 -2.42 1.31
CA TYR A 113 -12.43 -3.35 2.37
C TYR A 113 -12.18 -2.81 3.77
N VAL A 114 -11.49 -1.68 3.88
CA VAL A 114 -11.14 -1.05 5.15
C VAL A 114 -11.81 0.31 5.31
N HIS A 115 -11.88 0.82 6.52
CA HIS A 115 -12.46 2.13 6.81
C HIS A 115 -11.45 3.07 7.49
N LYS A 116 -11.72 4.37 7.45
CA LYS A 116 -10.90 5.37 8.16
C LYS A 116 -10.79 5.02 9.64
N ASN A 117 -9.61 5.21 10.19
CA ASN A 117 -9.18 4.89 11.56
C ASN A 117 -8.95 3.40 11.85
N ALA A 118 -9.24 2.48 10.93
CA ALA A 118 -8.83 1.08 11.09
C ALA A 118 -7.31 0.97 11.18
N PHE A 119 -6.82 0.00 11.95
CA PHE A 119 -5.44 -0.45 11.89
C PHE A 119 -5.36 -1.65 10.97
N VAL A 120 -4.38 -1.66 10.07
CA VAL A 120 -4.13 -2.76 9.13
C VAL A 120 -2.72 -3.29 9.32
N ARG A 121 -2.53 -4.58 9.08
CA ARG A 121 -1.23 -5.25 9.13
C ARG A 121 -0.61 -5.33 7.75
N GLN A 122 0.72 -5.38 7.70
CA GLN A 122 1.44 -5.69 6.47
C GLN A 122 0.91 -7.01 5.87
N GLY A 123 0.63 -7.01 4.55
CA GLY A 123 0.06 -8.16 3.85
C GLY A 123 -1.46 -8.34 4.00
N GLU A 124 -2.14 -7.50 4.79
CA GLU A 124 -3.60 -7.55 4.89
C GLU A 124 -4.25 -7.04 3.60
N ILE A 125 -5.26 -7.77 3.10
CA ILE A 125 -6.03 -7.33 1.92
C ILE A 125 -6.90 -6.13 2.31
N ILE A 126 -6.60 -4.96 1.74
CA ILE A 126 -7.28 -3.70 2.04
C ILE A 126 -8.25 -3.26 0.95
N ALA A 127 -8.09 -3.78 -0.27
CA ALA A 127 -8.87 -3.36 -1.43
C ALA A 127 -8.77 -4.38 -2.58
N ALA A 128 -9.43 -4.08 -3.69
CA ALA A 128 -9.25 -4.74 -4.98
C ALA A 128 -8.88 -3.74 -6.06
N VAL A 129 -7.98 -4.14 -6.97
CA VAL A 129 -7.57 -3.36 -8.15
C VAL A 129 -8.77 -3.01 -9.02
N GLY A 130 -8.76 -1.82 -9.59
CA GLY A 130 -9.81 -1.35 -10.46
C GLY A 130 -9.32 -0.46 -11.61
N LYS A 131 -10.23 0.37 -12.09
CA LYS A 131 -10.02 1.41 -13.12
C LYS A 131 -10.82 2.66 -12.80
N THR A 132 -10.89 3.05 -11.54
CA THR A 132 -11.73 4.20 -11.12
C THR A 132 -10.97 5.53 -11.23
N GLY A 133 -11.70 6.64 -11.20
CA GLY A 133 -11.11 7.97 -11.34
C GLY A 133 -10.57 8.25 -12.74
N ASN A 134 -9.39 8.87 -12.82
CA ASN A 134 -8.74 9.20 -14.09
C ASN A 134 -8.12 7.99 -14.82
N ALA A 135 -8.10 6.80 -14.22
CA ALA A 135 -7.76 5.55 -14.91
C ALA A 135 -8.95 4.96 -15.72
N ASN A 136 -10.16 5.50 -15.59
CA ASN A 136 -11.35 4.97 -16.23
C ASN A 136 -11.45 5.37 -17.74
N TYR A 137 -10.42 5.06 -18.49
CA TYR A 137 -10.38 5.20 -19.95
C TYR A 137 -10.02 3.88 -20.61
N ARG A 138 -10.68 3.58 -21.77
CA ARG A 138 -10.48 2.31 -22.50
C ARG A 138 -9.00 2.00 -22.77
N ALA A 139 -8.22 3.03 -23.12
CA ALA A 139 -6.81 2.89 -23.50
C ALA A 139 -5.85 2.75 -22.31
N ILE A 140 -6.31 2.88 -21.07
CA ILE A 140 -5.49 2.69 -19.87
C ILE A 140 -5.67 1.26 -19.38
N GLN A 141 -4.57 0.55 -19.14
CA GLN A 141 -4.59 -0.78 -18.54
C GLN A 141 -5.04 -0.71 -17.06
N PRO A 142 -5.75 -1.73 -16.54
CA PRO A 142 -6.03 -1.83 -15.11
C PRO A 142 -4.73 -1.82 -14.33
N HIS A 143 -4.69 -1.12 -13.20
CA HIS A 143 -3.49 -1.03 -12.38
C HIS A 143 -3.83 -0.53 -10.97
N LEU A 144 -2.94 -0.79 -10.05
CA LEU A 144 -2.86 -0.11 -8.77
C LEU A 144 -1.92 1.09 -8.93
N HIS A 145 -2.42 2.30 -8.71
CA HIS A 145 -1.56 3.45 -8.47
C HIS A 145 -1.10 3.43 -7.02
N PHE A 146 0.21 3.37 -6.79
CA PHE A 146 0.80 3.27 -5.45
C PHE A 146 1.81 4.39 -5.22
N GLU A 147 1.62 5.17 -4.15
CA GLU A 147 2.54 6.24 -3.75
C GLU A 147 3.16 5.91 -2.39
N VAL A 148 4.42 6.30 -2.25
CA VAL A 148 5.13 6.42 -0.96
C VAL A 148 5.51 7.87 -0.76
N ARG A 149 5.15 8.44 0.40
CA ARG A 149 5.58 9.79 0.79
C ARG A 149 6.28 9.74 2.14
N LYS A 150 7.46 10.34 2.20
CA LYS A 150 8.21 10.51 3.45
C LYS A 150 8.30 11.99 3.79
N ASN A 151 7.84 12.37 4.97
CA ASN A 151 7.75 13.78 5.40
C ASN A 151 6.97 14.67 4.38
N GLY A 152 5.95 14.11 3.73
CA GLY A 152 5.13 14.79 2.72
C GLY A 152 5.73 14.82 1.31
N VAL A 153 6.98 14.43 1.13
CA VAL A 153 7.67 14.42 -0.18
C VAL A 153 7.47 13.06 -0.85
N PRO A 154 7.01 13.02 -2.13
CA PRO A 154 6.93 11.80 -2.91
C PRO A 154 8.29 11.11 -3.04
N GLN A 155 8.32 9.81 -2.94
CA GLN A 155 9.49 8.95 -3.08
C GLN A 155 9.22 7.91 -4.16
N ASP A 156 10.27 7.38 -4.80
CA ASP A 156 10.11 6.24 -5.70
C ASP A 156 9.67 5.01 -4.89
N PRO A 157 8.44 4.47 -5.14
CA PRO A 157 7.99 3.30 -4.41
C PRO A 157 8.89 2.08 -4.58
N LEU A 158 9.55 1.93 -5.74
CA LEU A 158 10.40 0.77 -6.02
C LEU A 158 11.64 0.70 -5.13
N GLU A 159 12.12 1.85 -4.61
CA GLU A 159 13.23 1.89 -3.64
C GLU A 159 12.83 1.41 -2.23
N TYR A 160 11.52 1.26 -1.96
CA TYR A 160 10.99 0.84 -0.66
C TYR A 160 10.59 -0.63 -0.62
N LEU A 161 10.38 -1.25 -1.79
CA LEU A 161 9.87 -2.63 -1.88
C LEU A 161 11.02 -3.64 -1.82
N GLU A 162 10.80 -4.74 -1.08
CA GLU A 162 11.62 -5.95 -1.06
C GLU A 162 10.83 -7.15 -1.60
#